data_8aff5033f888ce50c50b45def2d2dec2
#
_entry.id   8aff5033f888ce50c50b45def2d2dec2
#
_cell.length_a   1.000
_cell.length_b   1.000
_cell.length_c   1.000
_cell.angle_alpha   90.00
_cell.angle_beta   90.00
_cell.angle_gamma   90.00
#
_symmetry.space_group_name_H-M   'P 1'
#
loop_
_entity.id
_entity.type
_entity.pdbx_description
1 polymer ?
#
loop_
_entity_poly.entity_id
_entity_poly.type
_entity_poly.pdbx_seq_one_letter_code
_entity_poly.pdbx_strand_id
1 'polypeptide(L)'
;MNIDMKKFKNILLLAALFAAAACEPEEGPEVCVTELLPPEEVTLVSATSSSLAFAWDEVDGALSYVARLETSDGTLVPGGQLTRTETTVVYDGLQSATAYRFKVRAKMGDQTSRYSEPLLVSTLEAGEEPGPGSDPDPVPVPTPNEYYAHFKIPAAEDAHGKALAFPGAEGGGMYTTGGRGGKVIHVTNLNDSGAGSLRAALAESGPRTIVFDVAGLISLNSTLQIAKGDVTIAGQTAPGDGICLKNFATRLNASNVIIRFVRFRMGDEKKNEDDAIWGRYFENIVLDHCSMSWSTDECSSFYANKNFTMQWCILTESLCNSVHGKGSHGYGGIWGGKNASFHHNMLANHKSRNPRFDHPEVYSSYVGTHRGHVDYRNNTVYNWGDNSTYGGEGAWFNMVNNYYKPGPASKDRKYFLDANGIYTSSNTDYGYPLLYIRGNVHEKHSDITSDNSTGVYWHDHKTNTPPDASKLLSKVQPLYGPEGEAVYTTTHPARVAFERILAYGGASLSRDAVDERACTDARTGKATFTSGGNGSKNGIIDTQTAVGGWPVYEATKAELDKVKDTDGDGMPDWFEEQFGLKKSDASDGNARTLDSYGRYTNLEMYLHYLVKDIVEGQNQGGTYDEIS
;
A
#
# COMPACT_ATOMS: atom_id res chain seq x y z
N MET A 1 -59.39 -16.54 -38.32
CA MET A 1 -58.19 -17.22 -38.81
C MET A 1 -57.41 -17.66 -37.56
N ASN A 2 -57.68 -18.88 -37.12
CA ASN A 2 -57.05 -19.45 -35.91
C ASN A 2 -55.66 -19.93 -36.28
N ILE A 3 -54.66 -19.27 -35.77
CA ILE A 3 -53.27 -19.73 -35.88
C ILE A 3 -52.98 -20.63 -34.66
N ASP A 4 -52.67 -21.89 -34.99
CA ASP A 4 -52.49 -22.98 -34.05
C ASP A 4 -51.27 -22.76 -33.13
N MET A 5 -51.50 -22.39 -31.88
CA MET A 5 -50.50 -22.14 -30.84
C MET A 5 -49.63 -23.38 -30.50
N LYS A 6 -49.98 -24.55 -30.96
CA LYS A 6 -49.18 -25.77 -30.72
C LYS A 6 -47.92 -25.84 -31.60
N LYS A 7 -47.92 -25.23 -32.77
CA LYS A 7 -46.73 -25.20 -33.66
C LYS A 7 -45.65 -24.25 -33.14
N PHE A 8 -46.03 -23.19 -32.41
CA PHE A 8 -45.05 -22.26 -31.81
C PHE A 8 -44.33 -22.84 -30.58
N LYS A 9 -45.00 -23.69 -29.80
CA LYS A 9 -44.37 -24.36 -28.66
C LYS A 9 -43.27 -25.36 -29.11
N ASN A 10 -43.49 -26.05 -30.23
CA ASN A 10 -42.51 -27.03 -30.72
C ASN A 10 -41.30 -26.37 -31.38
N ILE A 11 -41.45 -25.16 -31.93
CA ILE A 11 -40.30 -24.41 -32.50
C ILE A 11 -39.46 -23.82 -31.39
N LEU A 12 -40.06 -23.36 -30.26
CA LEU A 12 -39.28 -22.89 -29.10
C LEU A 12 -38.57 -24.04 -28.38
N LEU A 13 -39.19 -25.24 -28.36
CA LEU A 13 -38.55 -26.41 -27.74
C LEU A 13 -37.39 -26.95 -28.59
N LEU A 14 -37.50 -26.87 -29.94
CA LEU A 14 -36.40 -27.26 -30.83
C LEU A 14 -35.23 -26.26 -30.78
N ALA A 15 -35.51 -24.96 -30.65
CA ALA A 15 -34.47 -23.95 -30.50
C ALA A 15 -33.74 -24.06 -29.16
N ALA A 16 -34.42 -24.46 -28.07
CA ALA A 16 -33.81 -24.71 -26.77
C ALA A 16 -32.95 -26.00 -26.77
N LEU A 17 -33.36 -27.03 -27.54
CA LEU A 17 -32.55 -28.25 -27.69
C LEU A 17 -31.32 -28.06 -28.60
N PHE A 18 -31.37 -27.19 -29.61
CA PHE A 18 -30.21 -26.88 -30.43
C PHE A 18 -29.23 -25.92 -29.75
N ALA A 19 -29.67 -25.08 -28.83
CA ALA A 19 -28.77 -24.27 -28.00
C ALA A 19 -28.06 -25.06 -26.90
N ALA A 20 -28.63 -26.21 -26.50
CA ALA A 20 -28.02 -27.12 -25.52
C ALA A 20 -27.00 -28.10 -26.15
N ALA A 21 -26.97 -28.25 -27.48
CA ALA A 21 -26.05 -29.15 -28.19
C ALA A 21 -24.82 -28.46 -28.79
N ALA A 22 -24.65 -27.14 -28.58
CA ALA A 22 -23.52 -26.36 -29.09
C ALA A 22 -22.54 -25.88 -28.01
N CYS A 23 -22.64 -26.38 -26.79
CA CYS A 23 -21.66 -26.21 -25.74
C CYS A 23 -21.25 -27.60 -25.24
N GLU A 24 -20.32 -28.24 -25.92
CA GLU A 24 -19.40 -29.15 -25.25
C GLU A 24 -18.28 -28.26 -24.71
N PRO A 25 -18.15 -28.08 -23.38
CA PRO A 25 -16.92 -27.60 -22.79
C PRO A 25 -15.98 -28.79 -22.68
N GLU A 26 -14.90 -28.81 -23.46
CA GLU A 26 -13.66 -29.45 -23.00
C GLU A 26 -13.08 -28.53 -21.90
N GLU A 27 -13.76 -28.44 -20.77
CA GLU A 27 -13.17 -27.99 -19.53
C GLU A 27 -12.89 -29.24 -18.70
N GLY A 28 -11.60 -29.44 -18.41
CA GLY A 28 -11.18 -30.28 -17.30
C GLY A 28 -11.92 -29.84 -16.03
N PRO A 29 -11.97 -30.68 -14.98
CA PRO A 29 -12.79 -30.39 -13.82
C PRO A 29 -12.47 -28.97 -13.33
N GLU A 30 -13.51 -28.12 -13.26
CA GLU A 30 -13.43 -26.87 -12.51
C GLU A 30 -12.87 -27.24 -11.14
N VAL A 31 -11.63 -26.86 -10.90
CA VAL A 31 -11.09 -26.85 -9.55
C VAL A 31 -11.88 -25.75 -8.86
N CYS A 32 -12.94 -26.17 -8.17
CA CYS A 32 -13.60 -25.32 -7.20
C CYS A 32 -12.51 -24.97 -6.19
N VAL A 33 -11.94 -23.77 -6.32
CA VAL A 33 -10.99 -23.24 -5.35
C VAL A 33 -11.85 -22.90 -4.14
N THR A 34 -12.07 -23.89 -3.27
CA THR A 34 -12.65 -23.64 -1.96
C THR A 34 -11.64 -22.79 -1.21
N GLU A 35 -12.06 -21.60 -0.82
CA GLU A 35 -11.26 -20.71 0.03
C GLU A 35 -10.89 -21.48 1.30
N LEU A 36 -9.59 -21.63 1.57
CA LEU A 36 -9.10 -22.32 2.75
C LEU A 36 -9.37 -21.43 3.97
N LEU A 37 -10.29 -21.87 4.82
CA LEU A 37 -10.68 -21.11 6.02
C LEU A 37 -9.62 -21.25 7.13
N PRO A 38 -9.49 -20.25 8.01
CA PRO A 38 -8.65 -20.37 9.20
C PRO A 38 -9.23 -21.44 10.15
N PRO A 39 -8.38 -22.13 10.95
CA PRO A 39 -8.84 -23.01 12.01
C PRO A 39 -9.73 -22.26 13.01
N GLU A 40 -10.83 -22.89 13.40
CA GLU A 40 -11.73 -22.42 14.45
C GLU A 40 -11.50 -23.19 15.76
N GLU A 41 -12.21 -22.81 16.84
CA GLU A 41 -12.16 -23.45 18.17
C GLU A 41 -10.73 -23.69 18.67
N VAL A 42 -9.86 -22.68 18.51
CA VAL A 42 -8.48 -22.73 19.00
C VAL A 42 -8.49 -22.66 20.53
N THR A 43 -7.99 -23.69 21.19
CA THR A 43 -8.05 -23.83 22.65
C THR A 43 -6.68 -24.16 23.25
N LEU A 44 -6.47 -23.71 24.51
CA LEU A 44 -5.38 -24.16 25.35
C LEU A 44 -5.75 -25.51 25.99
N VAL A 45 -4.99 -26.55 25.70
CA VAL A 45 -5.18 -27.89 26.24
C VAL A 45 -4.55 -28.05 27.62
N SER A 46 -3.34 -27.52 27.78
CA SER A 46 -2.64 -27.52 29.07
C SER A 46 -1.57 -26.44 29.14
N ALA A 47 -1.30 -25.96 30.34
CA ALA A 47 -0.19 -25.09 30.67
C ALA A 47 0.60 -25.64 31.87
N THR A 48 1.91 -25.51 31.80
CA THR A 48 2.82 -25.74 32.93
C THR A 48 3.69 -24.49 33.13
N SER A 49 4.60 -24.52 34.07
CA SER A 49 5.56 -23.43 34.24
C SER A 49 6.57 -23.28 33.09
N SER A 50 6.62 -24.24 32.15
CA SER A 50 7.60 -24.23 31.05
C SER A 50 7.04 -24.75 29.71
N SER A 51 5.75 -25.06 29.62
CA SER A 51 5.15 -25.55 28.39
C SER A 51 3.70 -25.08 28.22
N LEU A 52 3.26 -25.01 26.95
CA LEU A 52 1.88 -24.72 26.55
C LEU A 52 1.48 -25.70 25.45
N ALA A 53 0.31 -26.31 25.56
CA ALA A 53 -0.27 -27.20 24.56
C ALA A 53 -1.57 -26.62 24.01
N PHE A 54 -1.76 -26.69 22.68
CA PHE A 54 -2.93 -26.14 21.98
C PHE A 54 -3.58 -27.18 21.09
N ALA A 55 -4.89 -27.01 20.87
CA ALA A 55 -5.67 -27.74 19.90
C ALA A 55 -6.57 -26.79 19.11
N TRP A 56 -7.02 -27.24 17.93
CA TRP A 56 -7.95 -26.52 17.05
C TRP A 56 -8.77 -27.52 16.22
N ASP A 57 -9.85 -27.05 15.61
CA ASP A 57 -10.68 -27.86 14.74
C ASP A 57 -10.01 -28.12 13.38
N GLU A 58 -10.33 -29.30 12.81
CA GLU A 58 -9.87 -29.66 11.48
C GLU A 58 -10.51 -28.77 10.43
N VAL A 59 -9.70 -28.27 9.48
CA VAL A 59 -10.17 -27.45 8.36
C VAL A 59 -10.29 -28.31 7.12
N ASP A 60 -11.47 -28.31 6.50
CA ASP A 60 -11.73 -29.08 5.29
C ASP A 60 -10.77 -28.72 4.16
N GLY A 61 -10.11 -29.73 3.60
CA GLY A 61 -9.10 -29.60 2.57
C GLY A 61 -7.69 -29.23 3.06
N ALA A 62 -7.48 -28.96 4.34
CA ALA A 62 -6.14 -28.71 4.87
C ALA A 62 -5.27 -29.99 4.86
N LEU A 63 -4.02 -29.86 4.40
CA LEU A 63 -3.02 -30.92 4.45
C LEU A 63 -2.04 -30.76 5.62
N SER A 64 -1.95 -29.58 6.16
CA SER A 64 -1.12 -29.25 7.31
C SER A 64 -1.51 -27.90 7.92
N TYR A 65 -0.96 -27.58 9.07
CA TYR A 65 -1.19 -26.35 9.79
C TYR A 65 0.14 -25.68 10.14
N VAL A 66 0.18 -24.35 10.12
CA VAL A 66 1.32 -23.58 10.61
C VAL A 66 0.91 -22.95 11.92
N ALA A 67 1.38 -23.51 13.03
CA ALA A 67 1.17 -23.02 14.39
C ALA A 67 2.29 -22.04 14.76
N ARG A 68 1.94 -20.96 15.44
CA ARG A 68 2.88 -19.89 15.79
C ARG A 68 2.66 -19.42 17.22
N LEU A 69 3.72 -19.44 18.02
CA LEU A 69 3.76 -18.91 19.39
C LEU A 69 4.63 -17.65 19.44
N GLU A 70 4.08 -16.61 19.98
CA GLU A 70 4.71 -15.29 20.13
C GLU A 70 4.66 -14.85 21.59
N THR A 71 5.57 -13.96 21.99
CA THR A 71 5.46 -13.22 23.25
C THR A 71 4.27 -12.25 23.18
N SER A 72 3.85 -11.71 24.31
CA SER A 72 2.69 -10.79 24.36
C SER A 72 2.84 -9.54 23.48
N ASP A 73 4.08 -9.13 23.16
CA ASP A 73 4.39 -8.03 22.25
C ASP A 73 4.43 -8.44 20.75
N GLY A 74 4.12 -9.70 20.43
CA GLY A 74 4.10 -10.22 19.08
C GLY A 74 5.44 -10.71 18.53
N THR A 75 6.49 -10.74 19.34
CA THR A 75 7.79 -11.29 18.93
C THR A 75 7.73 -12.82 18.87
N LEU A 76 8.17 -13.41 17.76
CA LEU A 76 8.20 -14.87 17.61
C LEU A 76 9.14 -15.49 18.67
N VAL A 77 8.62 -16.44 19.43
CA VAL A 77 9.43 -17.23 20.38
C VAL A 77 10.46 -18.06 19.59
N PRO A 78 11.72 -18.20 20.03
CA PRO A 78 12.67 -19.10 19.39
C PRO A 78 12.09 -20.52 19.24
N GLY A 79 11.99 -21.03 18.00
CA GLY A 79 11.29 -22.30 17.71
C GLY A 79 9.76 -22.21 17.75
N GLY A 80 9.20 -21.02 17.87
CA GLY A 80 7.75 -20.78 18.03
C GLY A 80 6.93 -21.00 16.77
N GLN A 81 7.52 -21.18 15.59
CA GLN A 81 6.78 -21.51 14.38
C GLN A 81 6.99 -22.98 14.02
N LEU A 82 5.90 -23.73 13.99
CA LEU A 82 5.90 -25.18 13.72
C LEU A 82 4.87 -25.52 12.64
N THR A 83 5.22 -26.43 11.75
CA THR A 83 4.25 -27.02 10.80
C THR A 83 3.83 -28.38 11.33
N ARG A 84 2.52 -28.65 11.35
CA ARG A 84 1.90 -29.88 11.87
C ARG A 84 0.91 -30.44 10.84
N THR A 85 0.75 -31.73 10.82
CA THR A 85 -0.34 -32.45 10.12
C THR A 85 -1.51 -32.72 11.06
N GLU A 86 -1.24 -32.75 12.35
CA GLU A 86 -2.23 -32.90 13.42
C GLU A 86 -2.80 -31.54 13.83
N THR A 87 -3.96 -31.55 14.46
CA THR A 87 -4.66 -30.36 14.98
C THR A 87 -4.25 -30.01 16.41
N THR A 88 -3.04 -30.39 16.81
CA THR A 88 -2.46 -30.11 18.12
C THR A 88 -1.00 -29.73 18.04
N VAL A 89 -0.53 -28.95 19.01
CA VAL A 89 0.89 -28.60 19.15
C VAL A 89 1.27 -28.38 20.61
N VAL A 90 2.51 -28.70 20.95
CA VAL A 90 3.10 -28.40 22.27
C VAL A 90 4.35 -27.57 22.06
N TYR A 91 4.50 -26.54 22.87
CA TYR A 91 5.71 -25.71 22.98
C TYR A 91 6.31 -25.90 24.36
N ASP A 92 7.56 -26.29 24.41
CA ASP A 92 8.33 -26.53 25.64
C ASP A 92 9.47 -25.53 25.79
N GLY A 93 10.03 -25.45 26.99
CA GLY A 93 11.19 -24.59 27.29
C GLY A 93 10.84 -23.11 27.41
N LEU A 94 9.57 -22.81 27.66
CA LEU A 94 9.06 -21.46 27.86
C LEU A 94 9.43 -20.89 29.23
N GLN A 95 9.40 -19.56 29.35
CA GLN A 95 9.60 -18.88 30.62
C GLN A 95 8.36 -19.01 31.50
N SER A 96 8.53 -19.24 32.81
CA SER A 96 7.43 -19.31 33.79
C SER A 96 6.77 -17.95 34.00
N ALA A 97 5.49 -17.95 34.39
CA ALA A 97 4.68 -16.75 34.63
C ALA A 97 4.73 -15.73 33.48
N THR A 98 4.78 -16.20 32.24
CA THR A 98 5.00 -15.36 31.07
C THR A 98 3.82 -15.48 30.11
N ALA A 99 3.30 -14.34 29.65
CA ALA A 99 2.21 -14.29 28.70
C ALA A 99 2.70 -14.50 27.25
N TYR A 100 1.95 -15.31 26.52
CA TYR A 100 2.20 -15.66 25.12
C TYR A 100 0.94 -15.49 24.28
N ARG A 101 1.13 -15.38 22.97
CA ARG A 101 0.08 -15.36 21.94
C ARG A 101 0.24 -16.56 21.04
N PHE A 102 -0.80 -17.34 20.88
CA PHE A 102 -0.84 -18.47 19.97
C PHE A 102 -1.80 -18.22 18.83
N LYS A 103 -1.43 -18.57 17.61
CA LYS A 103 -2.29 -18.55 16.42
C LYS A 103 -1.90 -19.67 15.48
N VAL A 104 -2.85 -20.11 14.66
CA VAL A 104 -2.65 -21.21 13.71
C VAL A 104 -3.35 -20.91 12.40
N ARG A 105 -2.79 -21.37 11.28
CA ARG A 105 -3.40 -21.29 9.95
C ARG A 105 -3.35 -22.64 9.25
N ALA A 106 -4.34 -22.90 8.41
CA ALA A 106 -4.39 -24.10 7.57
C ALA A 106 -3.55 -23.93 6.29
N LYS A 107 -3.04 -25.05 5.78
CA LYS A 107 -2.24 -25.08 4.54
C LYS A 107 -2.66 -26.25 3.67
N MET A 108 -2.84 -25.99 2.35
CA MET A 108 -3.13 -26.97 1.31
C MET A 108 -2.20 -26.71 0.11
N GLY A 109 -1.13 -27.48 -0.01
CA GLY A 109 -0.10 -27.24 -1.02
C GLY A 109 0.55 -25.86 -0.83
N ASP A 110 0.43 -25.01 -1.85
CA ASP A 110 0.93 -23.61 -1.80
C ASP A 110 -0.12 -22.60 -1.27
N GLN A 111 -1.36 -23.06 -1.03
CA GLN A 111 -2.39 -22.22 -0.43
C GLN A 111 -2.30 -22.25 1.09
N THR A 112 -2.49 -21.08 1.73
CA THR A 112 -2.58 -20.95 3.18
C THR A 112 -3.81 -20.11 3.54
N SER A 113 -4.51 -20.50 4.60
CA SER A 113 -5.56 -19.66 5.17
C SER A 113 -4.96 -18.44 5.89
N ARG A 114 -5.81 -17.52 6.32
CA ARG A 114 -5.45 -16.56 7.38
C ARG A 114 -5.11 -17.33 8.66
N TYR A 115 -4.39 -16.67 9.56
CA TYR A 115 -4.26 -17.17 10.92
C TYR A 115 -5.61 -17.09 11.63
N SER A 116 -5.84 -18.01 12.58
CA SER A 116 -6.90 -17.90 13.58
C SER A 116 -6.74 -16.60 14.38
N GLU A 117 -7.81 -16.20 15.06
CA GLU A 117 -7.68 -15.19 16.12
C GLU A 117 -6.64 -15.64 17.15
N PRO A 118 -5.79 -14.72 17.62
CA PRO A 118 -4.73 -15.07 18.56
C PRO A 118 -5.30 -15.41 19.94
N LEU A 119 -4.95 -16.58 20.45
CA LEU A 119 -5.26 -17.00 21.80
C LEU A 119 -4.16 -16.51 22.76
N LEU A 120 -4.52 -15.65 23.72
CA LEU A 120 -3.63 -15.15 24.77
C LEU A 120 -3.63 -16.13 25.94
N VAL A 121 -2.46 -16.57 26.36
CA VAL A 121 -2.27 -17.55 27.42
C VAL A 121 -1.00 -17.25 28.21
N SER A 122 -0.89 -17.78 29.44
CA SER A 122 0.35 -17.69 30.23
C SER A 122 0.81 -19.07 30.69
N THR A 123 2.12 -19.23 30.82
CA THR A 123 2.71 -20.32 31.60
C THR A 123 2.44 -20.11 33.10
N LEU A 124 2.39 -21.19 33.86
CA LEU A 124 2.22 -21.17 35.32
C LEU A 124 3.46 -20.61 36.03
N GLU A 125 3.30 -20.22 37.30
CA GLU A 125 4.44 -19.90 38.15
C GLU A 125 5.28 -21.16 38.45
N ALA A 126 6.56 -20.96 38.73
CA ALA A 126 7.44 -22.08 39.03
C ALA A 126 7.02 -22.77 40.34
N GLY A 127 6.60 -24.03 40.26
CA GLY A 127 6.12 -24.83 41.41
C GLY A 127 4.62 -25.00 41.49
N GLU A 128 3.84 -24.41 40.59
CA GLU A 128 2.40 -24.73 40.42
C GLU A 128 2.22 -26.00 39.59
N GLU A 129 1.43 -26.94 40.10
CA GLU A 129 0.99 -28.13 39.36
C GLU A 129 -0.32 -27.84 38.64
N PRO A 130 -0.54 -28.39 37.42
CA PRO A 130 -1.80 -28.24 36.71
C PRO A 130 -2.94 -28.90 37.52
N GLY A 131 -3.85 -28.09 38.03
CA GLY A 131 -5.05 -28.62 38.70
C GLY A 131 -5.95 -29.35 37.68
N PRO A 132 -6.57 -30.50 38.03
CA PRO A 132 -7.49 -31.19 37.15
C PRO A 132 -8.72 -30.31 36.90
N GLY A 133 -8.85 -29.74 35.70
CA GLY A 133 -10.04 -29.06 35.22
C GLY A 133 -10.19 -27.58 35.57
N SER A 134 -9.13 -26.90 36.01
CA SER A 134 -9.14 -25.44 35.98
C SER A 134 -8.72 -24.98 34.56
N ASP A 135 -9.68 -24.53 33.77
CA ASP A 135 -9.32 -23.53 32.76
C ASP A 135 -8.51 -22.46 33.47
N PRO A 136 -7.26 -22.16 33.08
CA PRO A 136 -6.60 -20.97 33.59
C PRO A 136 -7.54 -19.80 33.33
N ASP A 137 -7.83 -18.99 34.35
CA ASP A 137 -8.56 -17.75 34.12
C ASP A 137 -7.90 -17.09 32.90
N PRO A 138 -8.62 -16.90 31.81
CA PRO A 138 -8.03 -16.29 30.63
C PRO A 138 -7.42 -14.99 31.09
N VAL A 139 -6.11 -14.77 30.79
CA VAL A 139 -5.51 -13.44 30.91
C VAL A 139 -6.54 -12.52 30.27
N PRO A 140 -7.10 -11.51 30.98
CA PRO A 140 -8.21 -10.76 30.46
C PRO A 140 -7.81 -10.26 29.08
N VAL A 141 -8.37 -10.84 28.03
CA VAL A 141 -8.39 -10.21 26.72
C VAL A 141 -9.00 -8.86 27.03
N PRO A 142 -8.32 -7.73 26.75
CA PRO A 142 -8.91 -6.44 27.02
C PRO A 142 -10.32 -6.49 26.45
N THR A 143 -11.33 -6.37 27.30
CA THR A 143 -12.70 -6.33 26.83
C THR A 143 -12.69 -5.23 25.78
N PRO A 144 -13.05 -5.52 24.50
CA PRO A 144 -12.96 -4.50 23.49
C PRO A 144 -13.65 -3.27 24.03
N ASN A 145 -12.96 -2.13 24.06
CA ASN A 145 -13.56 -0.87 24.40
C ASN A 145 -14.87 -0.80 23.59
N GLU A 146 -15.96 -0.38 24.19
CA GLU A 146 -17.28 -0.30 23.53
C GLU A 146 -17.23 0.46 22.20
N TYR A 147 -16.21 1.32 22.03
CA TYR A 147 -15.98 2.10 20.81
C TYR A 147 -15.09 1.39 19.77
N TYR A 148 -14.33 0.36 20.14
CA TYR A 148 -13.31 -0.22 19.26
C TYR A 148 -13.86 -0.71 17.91
N ALA A 149 -15.03 -1.34 17.92
CA ALA A 149 -15.68 -1.81 16.70
C ALA A 149 -15.99 -0.69 15.68
N HIS A 150 -16.14 0.56 16.14
CA HIS A 150 -16.40 1.70 15.26
C HIS A 150 -15.22 2.07 14.38
N PHE A 151 -14.01 1.64 14.73
CA PHE A 151 -12.79 1.96 13.99
C PHE A 151 -12.50 0.99 12.86
N LYS A 152 -13.13 -0.18 12.81
CA LYS A 152 -12.95 -1.17 11.73
C LYS A 152 -11.47 -1.50 11.46
N ILE A 153 -10.69 -1.64 12.52
CA ILE A 153 -9.30 -2.08 12.40
C ILE A 153 -9.27 -3.46 11.74
N PRO A 154 -8.43 -3.69 10.71
CA PRO A 154 -8.34 -5.01 10.10
C PRO A 154 -7.93 -6.08 11.12
N ALA A 155 -8.73 -7.16 11.25
CA ALA A 155 -8.47 -8.25 12.21
C ALA A 155 -7.08 -8.88 12.03
N ALA A 156 -6.59 -8.97 10.78
CA ALA A 156 -5.24 -9.44 10.50
C ALA A 156 -4.15 -8.54 11.12
N GLU A 157 -4.42 -7.25 11.30
CA GLU A 157 -3.52 -6.31 11.96
C GLU A 157 -3.50 -6.50 13.47
N ASP A 158 -4.65 -6.82 14.08
CA ASP A 158 -4.73 -7.12 15.50
C ASP A 158 -3.81 -8.28 15.89
N ALA A 159 -3.61 -9.24 14.98
CA ALA A 159 -2.71 -10.36 15.17
C ALA A 159 -1.23 -9.98 15.32
N HIS A 160 -0.80 -8.79 14.91
CA HIS A 160 0.61 -8.38 15.04
C HIS A 160 1.00 -7.95 16.46
N GLY A 161 0.05 -7.45 17.25
CA GLY A 161 0.28 -6.97 18.60
C GLY A 161 1.13 -5.70 18.71
N LYS A 162 1.75 -5.24 17.62
CA LYS A 162 2.52 -3.99 17.53
C LYS A 162 1.71 -2.93 16.78
N ALA A 163 1.87 -1.68 17.16
CA ALA A 163 1.35 -0.58 16.34
C ALA A 163 2.10 -0.51 15.01
N LEU A 164 1.37 -0.56 13.92
CA LEU A 164 1.88 -0.21 12.60
C LEU A 164 2.00 1.32 12.46
N ALA A 165 2.46 1.82 11.31
CA ALA A 165 2.52 3.26 11.06
C ALA A 165 1.15 3.94 11.28
N PHE A 166 0.10 3.26 10.89
CA PHE A 166 -1.32 3.54 11.14
C PHE A 166 -2.11 2.27 10.79
N PRO A 167 -3.35 2.11 11.22
CA PRO A 167 -4.16 0.98 10.79
C PRO A 167 -4.30 0.90 9.27
N GLY A 168 -3.91 -0.23 8.67
CA GLY A 168 -3.84 -0.44 7.23
C GLY A 168 -2.51 -0.05 6.58
N ALA A 169 -1.46 0.25 7.35
CA ALA A 169 -0.10 0.40 6.82
C ALA A 169 0.50 -0.96 6.48
N GLU A 170 1.07 -1.08 5.28
CA GLU A 170 1.61 -2.32 4.75
C GLU A 170 3.02 -2.11 4.15
N GLY A 171 3.72 -3.22 3.85
CA GLY A 171 5.01 -3.18 3.17
C GLY A 171 6.18 -2.73 4.02
N GLY A 172 7.32 -2.45 3.39
CA GLY A 172 8.60 -2.22 4.06
C GLY A 172 8.62 -1.08 5.08
N GLY A 173 7.75 -0.08 4.92
CA GLY A 173 7.61 1.06 5.82
C GLY A 173 6.57 0.88 6.94
N MET A 174 5.90 -0.27 7.03
CA MET A 174 4.74 -0.46 7.91
C MET A 174 5.00 -0.22 9.41
N TYR A 175 6.25 -0.26 9.83
CA TYR A 175 6.65 -0.01 11.23
C TYR A 175 7.13 1.43 11.51
N THR A 176 6.98 2.33 10.53
CA THR A 176 7.30 3.76 10.71
C THR A 176 6.44 4.37 11.80
N THR A 177 7.05 5.10 12.72
CA THR A 177 6.31 5.70 13.85
C THR A 177 5.84 7.13 13.57
N GLY A 178 6.51 7.83 12.64
CA GLY A 178 6.18 9.22 12.34
C GLY A 178 6.19 10.10 13.58
N GLY A 179 5.13 10.85 13.77
CA GLY A 179 4.96 11.78 14.90
C GLY A 179 4.29 11.19 16.15
N ARG A 180 4.15 9.87 16.23
CA ARG A 180 3.42 9.19 17.33
C ARG A 180 3.86 9.65 18.71
N GLY A 181 2.90 10.00 19.56
CA GLY A 181 3.13 10.43 20.94
C GLY A 181 3.78 11.82 21.07
N GLY A 182 3.94 12.53 19.95
CA GLY A 182 4.49 13.86 19.93
C GLY A 182 3.45 14.97 20.10
N LYS A 183 3.88 16.20 19.83
CA LYS A 183 2.99 17.38 19.83
C LYS A 183 2.13 17.41 18.56
N VAL A 184 1.00 18.09 18.64
CA VAL A 184 0.17 18.39 17.48
C VAL A 184 0.46 19.82 17.00
N ILE A 185 0.45 20.01 15.69
CA ILE A 185 0.64 21.32 15.06
C ILE A 185 -0.45 21.53 14.02
N HIS A 186 -1.24 22.58 14.22
CA HIS A 186 -2.32 22.94 13.33
C HIS A 186 -1.83 23.84 12.19
N VAL A 187 -2.15 23.45 10.95
CA VAL A 187 -2.01 24.31 9.78
C VAL A 187 -3.31 25.08 9.63
N THR A 188 -3.26 26.38 9.95
CA THR A 188 -4.43 27.25 10.07
C THR A 188 -4.60 28.20 8.90
N ASN A 189 -3.66 28.20 7.93
CA ASN A 189 -3.75 29.01 6.72
C ASN A 189 -2.98 28.39 5.55
N LEU A 190 -3.27 28.88 4.34
CA LEU A 190 -2.70 28.41 3.08
C LEU A 190 -1.45 29.19 2.62
N ASN A 191 -0.88 30.02 3.48
CA ASN A 191 0.33 30.77 3.16
C ASN A 191 1.53 29.83 2.96
N ASP A 192 2.43 30.19 2.04
CA ASP A 192 3.69 29.45 1.85
C ASP A 192 4.55 29.40 3.11
N SER A 193 4.54 30.48 3.91
CA SER A 193 5.39 30.63 5.09
C SER A 193 4.74 31.54 6.15
N GLY A 194 5.34 31.58 7.33
CA GLY A 194 4.84 32.34 8.48
C GLY A 194 4.04 31.47 9.45
N ALA A 195 3.57 32.07 10.55
CA ALA A 195 2.84 31.35 11.58
C ALA A 195 1.59 30.68 11.02
N GLY A 196 1.31 29.45 11.44
CA GLY A 196 0.17 28.65 11.00
C GLY A 196 0.31 28.03 9.59
N SER A 197 1.43 28.23 8.89
CA SER A 197 1.67 27.61 7.59
C SER A 197 2.25 26.18 7.73
N LEU A 198 2.05 25.34 6.70
CA LEU A 198 2.66 24.01 6.63
C LEU A 198 4.20 24.08 6.74
N ARG A 199 4.84 25.03 6.07
CA ARG A 199 6.31 25.21 6.12
C ARG A 199 6.79 25.52 7.53
N ALA A 200 6.05 26.33 8.31
CA ALA A 200 6.39 26.59 9.71
C ALA A 200 6.22 25.32 10.57
N ALA A 201 5.16 24.56 10.38
CA ALA A 201 4.95 23.30 11.08
C ALA A 201 6.06 22.28 10.80
N LEU A 202 6.53 22.18 9.55
CA LEU A 202 7.65 21.32 9.16
C LEU A 202 9.00 21.77 9.72
N ALA A 203 9.18 23.04 10.02
CA ALA A 203 10.42 23.59 10.61
C ALA A 203 10.58 23.22 12.10
N GLU A 204 9.51 22.83 12.76
CA GLU A 204 9.52 22.39 14.16
C GLU A 204 10.32 21.07 14.31
N SER A 205 10.84 20.82 15.52
CA SER A 205 11.65 19.64 15.84
C SER A 205 10.95 18.73 16.84
N GLY A 206 11.37 17.48 16.87
CA GLY A 206 10.83 16.40 17.71
C GLY A 206 9.59 15.75 17.12
N PRO A 207 9.11 14.66 17.73
CA PRO A 207 7.92 13.95 17.27
C PRO A 207 6.71 14.88 17.21
N ARG A 208 6.02 14.88 16.06
CA ARG A 208 4.86 15.76 15.84
C ARG A 208 3.91 15.23 14.77
N THR A 209 2.63 15.45 14.99
CA THR A 209 1.58 15.23 14.01
C THR A 209 1.09 16.60 13.51
N ILE A 210 1.08 16.79 12.20
CA ILE A 210 0.60 17.99 11.53
C ILE A 210 -0.81 17.73 11.02
N VAL A 211 -1.78 18.48 11.52
CA VAL A 211 -3.19 18.46 11.14
C VAL A 211 -3.57 19.75 10.43
N PHE A 212 -4.66 19.73 9.66
CA PHE A 212 -5.10 20.86 8.84
C PHE A 212 -6.49 21.33 9.25
N ASP A 213 -6.60 22.60 9.60
CA ASP A 213 -7.87 23.28 9.91
C ASP A 213 -8.45 23.99 8.67
N VAL A 214 -7.76 23.88 7.54
CA VAL A 214 -8.07 24.58 6.29
C VAL A 214 -8.04 23.62 5.10
N ALA A 215 -8.82 23.92 4.07
CA ALA A 215 -8.75 23.29 2.76
C ALA A 215 -8.24 24.29 1.71
N GLY A 216 -7.51 23.81 0.70
CA GLY A 216 -7.13 24.69 -0.40
C GLY A 216 -5.78 24.42 -1.04
N LEU A 217 -5.38 25.37 -1.88
CA LEU A 217 -4.09 25.39 -2.57
C LEU A 217 -3.04 26.15 -1.75
N ILE A 218 -1.99 25.46 -1.33
CA ILE A 218 -0.78 26.08 -0.80
C ILE A 218 0.16 26.37 -1.98
N SER A 219 0.26 27.65 -2.34
CA SER A 219 1.12 28.11 -3.44
C SER A 219 2.54 28.31 -2.95
N LEU A 220 3.40 27.33 -3.16
CA LEU A 220 4.79 27.36 -2.74
C LEU A 220 5.58 28.42 -3.53
N ASN A 221 6.51 29.12 -2.88
CA ASN A 221 7.44 30.09 -3.46
C ASN A 221 8.87 29.54 -3.58
N SER A 222 9.11 28.37 -3.01
CA SER A 222 10.36 27.61 -3.09
C SER A 222 10.09 26.14 -2.73
N THR A 223 11.01 25.24 -3.05
CA THR A 223 10.95 23.83 -2.66
C THR A 223 10.60 23.70 -1.17
N LEU A 224 9.58 22.90 -0.88
CA LEU A 224 9.18 22.57 0.48
C LEU A 224 10.07 21.47 1.03
N GLN A 225 10.88 21.77 2.04
CA GLN A 225 11.80 20.81 2.63
C GLN A 225 11.16 20.14 3.86
N ILE A 226 11.09 18.81 3.87
CA ILE A 226 10.81 18.03 5.07
C ILE A 226 12.18 17.62 5.65
N ALA A 227 12.81 18.54 6.38
CA ALA A 227 14.19 18.42 6.87
C ALA A 227 14.28 17.92 8.32
N LYS A 228 13.17 17.76 9.00
CA LYS A 228 13.04 17.24 10.37
C LYS A 228 12.17 15.99 10.33
N GLY A 229 12.70 14.88 10.77
CA GLY A 229 11.99 13.61 10.88
C GLY A 229 11.02 13.57 12.06
N ASP A 230 10.62 12.37 12.42
CA ASP A 230 9.63 12.10 13.46
C ASP A 230 8.34 12.90 13.23
N VAL A 231 7.81 12.82 12.00
CA VAL A 231 6.65 13.62 11.60
C VAL A 231 5.58 12.79 10.88
N THR A 232 4.33 13.02 11.25
CA THR A 232 3.15 12.58 10.51
C THR A 232 2.45 13.82 9.92
N ILE A 233 2.26 13.83 8.60
CA ILE A 233 1.48 14.85 7.87
C ILE A 233 0.13 14.22 7.54
N ALA A 234 -0.88 14.60 8.30
CA ALA A 234 -2.22 13.99 8.26
C ALA A 234 -3.16 14.80 7.35
N GLY A 235 -2.98 14.70 6.02
CA GLY A 235 -3.80 15.43 5.04
C GLY A 235 -5.29 15.08 5.10
N GLN A 236 -5.66 13.90 5.64
CA GLN A 236 -7.06 13.49 5.83
C GLN A 236 -7.83 14.33 6.86
N THR A 237 -7.15 15.14 7.68
CA THR A 237 -7.81 16.04 8.62
C THR A 237 -8.29 17.34 7.96
N ALA A 238 -7.76 17.66 6.78
CA ALA A 238 -8.18 18.87 6.06
C ALA A 238 -9.67 18.76 5.69
N PRO A 239 -10.47 19.82 6.00
CA PRO A 239 -11.90 19.82 5.71
C PRO A 239 -12.18 19.86 4.21
N GLY A 240 -13.42 19.54 3.81
CA GLY A 240 -13.91 19.66 2.43
C GLY A 240 -13.03 18.95 1.41
N ASP A 241 -12.54 19.70 0.44
CA ASP A 241 -11.76 19.14 -0.68
C ASP A 241 -10.29 18.85 -0.34
N GLY A 242 -9.84 19.10 0.91
CA GLY A 242 -8.51 18.76 1.36
C GLY A 242 -7.41 19.71 0.89
N ILE A 243 -6.14 19.27 0.93
CA ILE A 243 -4.94 20.09 0.69
C ILE A 243 -4.23 19.71 -0.61
N CYS A 244 -3.80 20.74 -1.36
CA CYS A 244 -2.95 20.60 -2.53
C CYS A 244 -1.76 21.58 -2.50
N LEU A 245 -0.56 21.06 -2.76
CA LEU A 245 0.68 21.85 -2.90
C LEU A 245 0.94 22.10 -4.38
N LYS A 246 1.27 23.36 -4.76
CA LYS A 246 1.58 23.72 -6.14
C LYS A 246 2.85 24.54 -6.29
N ASN A 247 3.33 24.64 -7.51
CA ASN A 247 4.43 25.48 -8.01
C ASN A 247 5.84 24.94 -7.82
N PHE A 248 6.16 24.36 -6.68
CA PHE A 248 7.50 23.85 -6.39
C PHE A 248 7.44 22.43 -5.85
N ALA A 249 8.55 21.73 -5.92
CA ALA A 249 8.71 20.38 -5.40
C ALA A 249 8.55 20.31 -3.87
N THR A 250 8.19 19.13 -3.40
CA THR A 250 8.38 18.73 -2.00
C THR A 250 9.56 17.78 -1.92
N ARG A 251 10.55 18.10 -1.10
CA ARG A 251 11.74 17.27 -0.91
C ARG A 251 11.77 16.67 0.49
N LEU A 252 11.80 15.35 0.55
CA LEU A 252 11.94 14.60 1.79
C LEU A 252 13.42 14.41 2.10
N ASN A 253 13.88 15.04 3.18
CA ASN A 253 15.26 15.05 3.64
C ASN A 253 15.40 14.60 5.10
N ALA A 254 14.54 13.69 5.55
CA ALA A 254 14.54 13.18 6.91
C ALA A 254 14.01 11.75 6.96
N SER A 255 14.36 11.03 8.01
CA SER A 255 13.83 9.69 8.34
C SER A 255 12.62 9.78 9.25
N ASN A 256 11.87 8.69 9.36
CA ASN A 256 10.68 8.54 10.18
C ASN A 256 9.57 9.54 9.82
N VAL A 257 9.06 9.41 8.59
CA VAL A 257 8.09 10.32 8.00
C VAL A 257 6.87 9.56 7.48
N ILE A 258 5.68 10.00 7.85
CA ILE A 258 4.40 9.52 7.34
C ILE A 258 3.69 10.68 6.65
N ILE A 259 3.25 10.49 5.41
CA ILE A 259 2.47 11.48 4.64
C ILE A 259 1.23 10.79 4.10
N ARG A 260 0.03 11.31 4.43
CA ARG A 260 -1.23 10.72 4.02
C ARG A 260 -2.17 11.76 3.42
N PHE A 261 -2.88 11.39 2.35
CA PHE A 261 -3.96 12.16 1.72
C PHE A 261 -3.57 13.60 1.31
N VAL A 262 -2.34 13.80 0.84
CA VAL A 262 -1.83 15.09 0.34
C VAL A 262 -1.68 15.04 -1.17
N ARG A 263 -2.05 16.14 -1.86
CA ARG A 263 -1.83 16.30 -3.30
C ARG A 263 -0.59 17.15 -3.56
N PHE A 264 0.28 16.66 -4.44
CA PHE A 264 1.50 17.31 -4.94
C PHE A 264 1.31 17.57 -6.43
N ARG A 265 0.75 18.74 -6.80
CA ARG A 265 0.46 19.12 -8.18
C ARG A 265 1.31 20.33 -8.58
N MET A 266 2.57 20.06 -8.96
CA MET A 266 3.60 21.07 -9.12
C MET A 266 3.24 22.12 -10.20
N GLY A 267 3.05 21.71 -11.44
CA GLY A 267 2.81 22.60 -12.59
C GLY A 267 4.04 23.37 -13.07
N ASP A 268 3.90 24.07 -14.20
CA ASP A 268 4.97 24.78 -14.91
C ASP A 268 4.97 26.31 -14.75
N GLU A 269 4.00 26.88 -13.99
CA GLU A 269 3.85 28.35 -13.84
C GLU A 269 5.14 29.04 -13.37
N LYS A 270 5.89 28.39 -12.47
CA LYS A 270 7.12 28.94 -11.91
C LYS A 270 8.38 28.53 -12.68
N LYS A 271 8.22 27.77 -13.76
CA LYS A 271 9.33 27.24 -14.58
C LYS A 271 10.40 26.51 -13.74
N ASN A 272 9.95 25.84 -12.68
CA ASN A 272 10.81 25.04 -11.83
C ASN A 272 11.00 23.66 -12.48
N GLU A 273 12.24 23.21 -12.62
CA GLU A 273 12.61 21.89 -13.12
C GLU A 273 12.84 20.97 -11.92
N ASP A 274 11.85 20.11 -11.61
CA ASP A 274 11.94 19.22 -10.45
C ASP A 274 10.86 18.11 -10.51
N ASP A 275 10.99 17.14 -9.61
CA ASP A 275 9.95 16.16 -9.29
C ASP A 275 8.83 16.81 -8.46
N ALA A 276 7.62 16.25 -8.49
CA ALA A 276 6.56 16.78 -7.64
C ALA A 276 6.84 16.49 -6.15
N ILE A 277 7.30 15.26 -5.83
CA ILE A 277 7.83 14.88 -4.52
C ILE A 277 8.94 13.83 -4.67
N TRP A 278 10.02 13.98 -3.92
CA TRP A 278 11.11 13.01 -3.94
C TRP A 278 11.96 13.00 -2.66
N GLY A 279 12.72 11.90 -2.46
CA GLY A 279 13.64 11.75 -1.34
C GLY A 279 14.58 10.57 -1.51
N ARG A 280 15.81 10.69 -0.99
CA ARG A 280 16.86 9.65 -1.06
C ARG A 280 17.68 9.63 0.22
N TYR A 281 18.21 8.44 0.59
CA TYR A 281 19.15 8.22 1.70
C TYR A 281 18.53 8.26 3.10
N PHE A 282 17.22 8.12 3.20
CA PHE A 282 16.48 8.13 4.45
C PHE A 282 15.79 6.78 4.70
N GLU A 283 15.22 6.60 5.88
CA GLU A 283 14.60 5.36 6.28
C GLU A 283 13.32 5.57 7.08
N ASN A 284 12.49 4.53 7.14
CA ASN A 284 11.20 4.55 7.83
C ASN A 284 10.27 5.64 7.25
N ILE A 285 9.77 5.40 6.04
CA ILE A 285 8.97 6.37 5.29
C ILE A 285 7.72 5.69 4.75
N VAL A 286 6.58 6.33 4.92
CA VAL A 286 5.31 5.90 4.29
C VAL A 286 4.65 7.08 3.58
N LEU A 287 4.34 6.86 2.30
CA LEU A 287 3.41 7.70 1.54
C LEU A 287 2.13 6.88 1.28
N ASP A 288 0.99 7.38 1.74
CA ASP A 288 -0.28 6.68 1.67
C ASP A 288 -1.38 7.58 1.11
N HIS A 289 -2.11 7.09 0.11
CA HIS A 289 -3.22 7.82 -0.52
C HIS A 289 -2.85 9.25 -0.96
N CYS A 290 -1.64 9.44 -1.49
CA CYS A 290 -1.21 10.71 -2.03
C CYS A 290 -1.43 10.78 -3.56
N SER A 291 -1.63 11.99 -4.07
CA SER A 291 -1.75 12.23 -5.52
C SER A 291 -0.61 13.10 -6.00
N MET A 292 0.12 12.67 -7.04
CA MET A 292 1.25 13.38 -7.62
C MET A 292 0.98 13.65 -9.10
N SER A 293 1.18 14.90 -9.54
CA SER A 293 1.01 15.25 -10.96
C SER A 293 1.71 16.54 -11.34
N TRP A 294 1.80 16.72 -12.67
CA TRP A 294 2.28 17.95 -13.29
C TRP A 294 3.71 18.32 -12.90
N SER A 295 4.52 17.31 -12.58
CA SER A 295 5.97 17.48 -12.45
C SER A 295 6.58 17.84 -13.79
N THR A 296 7.69 18.50 -13.77
CA THR A 296 8.47 18.83 -14.97
C THR A 296 9.61 17.84 -15.20
N ASP A 297 9.88 16.96 -14.25
CA ASP A 297 10.71 15.75 -14.36
C ASP A 297 9.87 14.53 -13.95
N GLU A 298 10.11 13.85 -12.84
CA GLU A 298 9.27 12.76 -12.37
C GLU A 298 8.12 13.22 -11.45
N CYS A 299 6.99 12.50 -11.46
CA CYS A 299 5.96 12.71 -10.45
C CYS A 299 6.45 12.33 -9.05
N SER A 300 7.26 11.25 -8.94
CA SER A 300 7.74 10.81 -7.63
C SER A 300 8.96 9.91 -7.75
N SER A 301 10.09 10.30 -7.17
CA SER A 301 11.32 9.51 -7.17
C SER A 301 11.76 9.14 -5.75
N PHE A 302 11.59 7.85 -5.42
CA PHE A 302 12.03 7.27 -4.16
C PHE A 302 12.87 6.02 -4.42
N TYR A 303 14.17 6.17 -4.32
CA TYR A 303 15.16 5.09 -4.40
C TYR A 303 16.31 5.39 -3.44
N ALA A 304 17.14 4.38 -3.14
CA ALA A 304 18.14 4.50 -2.09
C ALA A 304 17.58 4.91 -0.71
N ASN A 305 16.34 4.55 -0.41
CA ASN A 305 15.73 4.64 0.92
C ASN A 305 15.63 3.24 1.54
N LYS A 306 15.45 3.15 2.85
CA LYS A 306 15.25 1.89 3.57
C LYS A 306 13.90 1.89 4.29
N ASN A 307 13.31 0.70 4.45
CA ASN A 307 12.03 0.55 5.15
C ASN A 307 11.01 1.56 4.62
N PHE A 308 10.73 1.47 3.33
CA PHE A 308 9.92 2.44 2.60
C PHE A 308 8.64 1.79 2.10
N THR A 309 7.53 2.52 2.18
CA THR A 309 6.28 2.15 1.50
C THR A 309 5.68 3.34 0.77
N MET A 310 5.29 3.12 -0.48
CA MET A 310 4.34 3.96 -1.21
C MET A 310 3.14 3.09 -1.56
N GLN A 311 1.99 3.40 -0.98
CA GLN A 311 0.77 2.62 -1.14
C GLN A 311 -0.42 3.49 -1.54
N TRP A 312 -1.29 2.96 -2.39
CA TRP A 312 -2.56 3.57 -2.79
C TRP A 312 -2.42 4.99 -3.37
N CYS A 313 -1.29 5.31 -3.99
CA CYS A 313 -1.04 6.62 -4.59
C CYS A 313 -1.44 6.66 -6.07
N ILE A 314 -1.81 7.84 -6.56
CA ILE A 314 -2.02 8.12 -7.99
C ILE A 314 -0.91 9.06 -8.47
N LEU A 315 -0.16 8.60 -9.48
CA LEU A 315 0.82 9.39 -10.21
C LEU A 315 0.29 9.57 -11.64
N THR A 316 0.06 10.82 -12.07
CA THR A 316 -0.52 11.05 -13.39
C THR A 316 -0.08 12.36 -14.01
N GLU A 317 -0.10 12.41 -15.35
CA GLU A 317 0.00 13.65 -16.11
C GLU A 317 1.29 14.46 -15.82
N SER A 318 2.46 13.80 -15.74
CA SER A 318 3.74 14.53 -15.77
C SER A 318 3.89 15.32 -17.07
N LEU A 319 4.48 16.52 -17.00
CA LEU A 319 4.54 17.48 -18.12
C LEU A 319 5.67 17.12 -19.10
N CYS A 320 5.30 16.80 -20.33
CA CYS A 320 6.23 16.22 -21.32
C CYS A 320 7.10 17.28 -22.02
N ASN A 321 6.53 18.11 -22.91
CA ASN A 321 7.27 19.16 -23.61
C ASN A 321 7.07 20.49 -22.87
N SER A 322 7.57 20.54 -21.63
CA SER A 322 7.42 21.67 -20.72
C SER A 322 8.72 22.44 -20.55
N VAL A 323 9.09 22.75 -19.32
CA VAL A 323 10.21 23.66 -19.00
C VAL A 323 11.55 22.96 -18.75
N HIS A 324 11.62 21.64 -18.82
CA HIS A 324 12.83 20.89 -18.51
C HIS A 324 13.95 21.19 -19.49
N GLY A 325 15.15 21.56 -18.98
CA GLY A 325 16.29 22.03 -19.78
C GLY A 325 16.88 20.98 -20.75
N LYS A 326 16.67 19.67 -20.48
CA LYS A 326 17.05 18.58 -21.38
C LYS A 326 16.03 18.31 -22.49
N GLY A 327 14.94 19.10 -22.57
CA GLY A 327 13.87 18.92 -23.55
C GLY A 327 12.74 18.03 -23.05
N SER A 328 12.17 17.22 -23.95
CA SER A 328 11.00 16.40 -23.66
C SER A 328 11.25 15.41 -22.50
N HIS A 329 10.49 15.57 -21.42
CA HIS A 329 10.49 14.72 -20.21
C HIS A 329 9.08 14.14 -19.96
N GLY A 330 8.49 14.30 -18.81
CA GLY A 330 7.15 13.79 -18.49
C GLY A 330 7.20 12.36 -18.00
N TYR A 331 7.79 12.16 -16.83
CA TYR A 331 8.11 10.85 -16.29
C TYR A 331 7.28 10.51 -15.03
N GLY A 332 7.00 9.20 -14.85
CA GLY A 332 6.26 8.71 -13.69
C GLY A 332 7.10 8.74 -12.43
N GLY A 333 8.15 7.91 -12.34
CA GLY A 333 9.01 7.88 -11.16
C GLY A 333 10.20 6.96 -11.28
N ILE A 334 11.19 7.15 -10.37
CA ILE A 334 12.29 6.21 -10.17
C ILE A 334 12.08 5.55 -8.80
N TRP A 335 11.89 4.23 -8.79
CA TRP A 335 11.52 3.48 -7.61
C TRP A 335 12.54 2.38 -7.30
N GLY A 336 12.97 2.30 -6.04
CA GLY A 336 13.96 1.34 -5.58
C GLY A 336 14.21 1.47 -4.08
N GLY A 337 15.31 0.88 -3.58
CA GLY A 337 15.71 1.00 -2.18
C GLY A 337 16.03 -0.34 -1.54
N LYS A 338 15.89 -0.42 -0.22
CA LYS A 338 16.13 -1.62 0.59
C LYS A 338 14.98 -1.83 1.56
N ASN A 339 14.39 -3.02 1.59
CA ASN A 339 13.12 -3.28 2.28
C ASN A 339 12.08 -2.24 1.87
N ALA A 340 11.86 -2.08 0.57
CA ALA A 340 10.98 -1.07 0.01
C ALA A 340 9.78 -1.72 -0.67
N SER A 341 8.60 -1.16 -0.48
CA SER A 341 7.36 -1.63 -1.09
C SER A 341 6.70 -0.50 -1.88
N PHE A 342 6.27 -0.84 -3.09
CA PHE A 342 5.45 0.01 -3.93
C PHE A 342 4.24 -0.81 -4.35
N HIS A 343 3.08 -0.58 -3.73
CA HIS A 343 1.92 -1.41 -3.99
C HIS A 343 0.64 -0.61 -4.10
N HIS A 344 -0.28 -1.12 -4.91
CA HIS A 344 -1.58 -0.50 -5.15
C HIS A 344 -1.51 0.96 -5.63
N ASN A 345 -0.47 1.30 -6.39
CA ASN A 345 -0.34 2.62 -6.98
C ASN A 345 -0.79 2.60 -8.46
N MET A 346 -1.23 3.74 -8.96
CA MET A 346 -1.47 3.95 -10.39
C MET A 346 -0.45 4.91 -10.96
N LEU A 347 0.23 4.49 -12.04
CA LEU A 347 1.03 5.36 -12.90
C LEU A 347 0.28 5.49 -14.23
N ALA A 348 -0.15 6.71 -14.57
CA ALA A 348 -0.98 6.95 -15.73
C ALA A 348 -0.54 8.19 -16.52
N ASN A 349 -0.62 8.12 -17.84
CA ASN A 349 -0.36 9.27 -18.71
C ASN A 349 1.04 9.87 -18.59
N HIS A 350 2.06 9.02 -18.42
CA HIS A 350 3.46 9.43 -18.45
C HIS A 350 4.13 8.98 -19.73
N LYS A 351 5.03 9.81 -20.23
CA LYS A 351 5.81 9.47 -21.43
C LYS A 351 6.70 8.25 -21.20
N SER A 352 7.34 8.17 -20.02
CA SER A 352 8.27 7.10 -19.66
C SER A 352 8.36 6.98 -18.13
N ARG A 353 9.20 6.06 -17.63
CA ARG A 353 9.44 5.78 -16.20
C ARG A 353 8.15 5.41 -15.46
N ASN A 354 7.51 4.31 -15.91
CA ASN A 354 6.25 3.81 -15.33
C ASN A 354 6.40 2.47 -14.54
N PRO A 355 7.23 2.41 -13.49
CA PRO A 355 8.34 3.31 -13.16
C PRO A 355 9.65 2.92 -13.86
N ARG A 356 10.75 3.70 -13.71
CA ARG A 356 12.10 3.20 -13.81
C ARG A 356 12.46 2.47 -12.51
N PHE A 357 12.97 1.26 -12.61
CA PHE A 357 13.50 0.54 -11.46
C PHE A 357 14.92 0.98 -11.17
N ASP A 358 15.12 1.56 -9.98
CA ASP A 358 16.39 2.00 -9.41
C ASP A 358 17.20 2.96 -10.32
N HIS A 359 18.29 3.49 -9.78
CA HIS A 359 19.23 4.34 -10.50
C HIS A 359 20.61 4.31 -9.83
N PRO A 360 21.38 3.21 -9.99
CA PRO A 360 22.60 2.98 -9.22
C PRO A 360 23.70 4.04 -9.42
N GLU A 361 23.79 4.65 -10.60
CA GLU A 361 24.77 5.71 -10.89
C GLU A 361 24.67 6.89 -9.93
N VAL A 362 23.45 7.29 -9.53
CA VAL A 362 23.23 8.45 -8.66
C VAL A 362 23.76 8.23 -7.26
N TYR A 363 23.79 6.97 -6.79
CA TYR A 363 24.23 6.64 -5.44
C TYR A 363 25.26 5.50 -5.40
N SER A 364 26.12 5.43 -6.39
CA SER A 364 27.11 4.35 -6.55
C SER A 364 27.93 4.09 -5.29
N SER A 365 28.24 5.12 -4.50
CA SER A 365 28.94 5.00 -3.21
C SER A 365 28.11 4.36 -2.10
N TYR A 366 26.79 4.28 -2.23
CA TYR A 366 25.86 3.80 -1.22
C TYR A 366 25.11 2.52 -1.63
N VAL A 367 25.37 1.99 -2.82
CA VAL A 367 24.68 0.79 -3.34
C VAL A 367 24.73 -0.37 -2.34
N GLY A 368 25.87 -0.62 -1.70
CA GLY A 368 26.02 -1.71 -0.73
C GLY A 368 25.16 -1.59 0.52
N THR A 369 24.68 -0.40 0.88
CA THR A 369 23.93 -0.14 2.10
C THR A 369 22.47 0.25 1.87
N HIS A 370 22.15 0.87 0.73
CA HIS A 370 20.83 1.45 0.42
C HIS A 370 20.08 0.71 -0.69
N ARG A 371 20.62 -0.38 -1.21
CA ARG A 371 19.98 -1.29 -2.16
C ARG A 371 19.71 -2.64 -1.51
N GLY A 372 18.57 -3.21 -1.78
CA GLY A 372 18.15 -4.52 -1.29
C GLY A 372 16.89 -5.00 -2.00
N HIS A 373 16.11 -5.81 -1.31
CA HIS A 373 14.87 -6.34 -1.85
C HIS A 373 13.80 -5.23 -1.95
N VAL A 374 13.11 -5.20 -3.09
CA VAL A 374 12.00 -4.28 -3.38
C VAL A 374 10.79 -5.10 -3.79
N ASP A 375 9.65 -4.84 -3.18
CA ASP A 375 8.38 -5.43 -3.54
C ASP A 375 7.56 -4.44 -4.38
N TYR A 376 7.32 -4.81 -5.65
CA TYR A 376 6.51 -4.08 -6.61
C TYR A 376 5.28 -4.93 -6.94
N ARG A 377 4.15 -4.69 -6.24
CA ARG A 377 2.96 -5.52 -6.42
C ARG A 377 1.68 -4.72 -6.56
N ASN A 378 0.72 -5.31 -7.26
CA ASN A 378 -0.62 -4.77 -7.41
C ASN A 378 -0.68 -3.33 -7.93
N ASN A 379 0.35 -2.84 -8.62
CA ASN A 379 0.30 -1.53 -9.24
C ASN A 379 -0.39 -1.58 -10.60
N THR A 380 -0.96 -0.47 -11.02
CA THR A 380 -1.54 -0.27 -12.34
C THR A 380 -0.66 0.66 -13.16
N VAL A 381 -0.32 0.25 -14.37
CA VAL A 381 0.39 1.08 -15.36
C VAL A 381 -0.53 1.30 -16.54
N TYR A 382 -0.94 2.55 -16.77
CA TYR A 382 -1.87 2.92 -17.82
C TYR A 382 -1.29 3.98 -18.76
N ASN A 383 -1.56 3.84 -20.05
CA ASN A 383 -1.30 4.84 -21.09
C ASN A 383 0.12 5.43 -21.06
N TRP A 384 1.12 4.57 -20.98
CA TRP A 384 2.53 4.97 -21.14
C TRP A 384 2.83 5.44 -22.57
N GLY A 385 3.73 6.40 -22.74
CA GLY A 385 4.18 6.86 -24.05
C GLY A 385 5.24 5.93 -24.65
N ASP A 386 6.51 6.14 -24.26
CA ASP A 386 7.66 5.40 -24.80
C ASP A 386 7.89 4.06 -24.10
N ASN A 387 7.93 4.05 -22.76
CA ASN A 387 8.21 2.88 -21.96
C ASN A 387 7.18 2.68 -20.86
N SER A 388 6.80 1.43 -20.61
CA SER A 388 6.15 1.01 -19.37
C SER A 388 7.20 0.98 -18.24
N THR A 389 7.41 -0.17 -17.57
CA THR A 389 8.46 -0.32 -16.55
C THR A 389 9.79 -0.68 -17.23
N TYR A 390 10.91 -0.12 -16.76
CA TYR A 390 12.24 -0.45 -17.27
C TYR A 390 13.36 -0.18 -16.25
N GLY A 391 14.58 -0.61 -16.56
CA GLY A 391 15.77 -0.39 -15.74
C GLY A 391 16.11 -1.60 -14.86
N GLY A 392 16.51 -1.35 -13.63
CA GLY A 392 16.76 -2.38 -12.60
C GLY A 392 18.18 -2.91 -12.57
N GLU A 393 19.15 -2.21 -13.14
CA GLU A 393 20.55 -2.62 -13.23
C GLU A 393 21.08 -3.12 -11.87
N GLY A 394 21.29 -4.45 -11.74
CA GLY A 394 21.80 -5.13 -10.55
C GLY A 394 20.89 -5.10 -9.31
N ALA A 395 19.64 -4.69 -9.44
CA ALA A 395 18.67 -4.60 -8.33
C ALA A 395 17.91 -5.92 -8.12
N TRP A 396 17.08 -5.98 -7.07
CA TRP A 396 16.28 -7.15 -6.70
C TRP A 396 14.81 -6.75 -6.54
N PHE A 397 13.93 -7.31 -7.38
CA PHE A 397 12.51 -6.96 -7.40
C PHE A 397 11.59 -8.17 -7.35
N ASN A 398 10.56 -8.10 -6.51
CA ASN A 398 9.36 -8.88 -6.66
C ASN A 398 8.39 -8.10 -7.55
N MET A 399 7.97 -8.66 -8.68
CA MET A 399 6.93 -8.09 -9.55
C MET A 399 5.70 -8.98 -9.50
N VAL A 400 4.74 -8.64 -8.66
CA VAL A 400 3.60 -9.53 -8.34
C VAL A 400 2.27 -8.85 -8.66
N ASN A 401 1.44 -9.51 -9.47
CA ASN A 401 0.05 -9.14 -9.72
C ASN A 401 -0.15 -7.67 -10.16
N ASN A 402 0.78 -7.09 -10.92
CA ASN A 402 0.62 -5.76 -11.49
C ASN A 402 -0.25 -5.81 -12.75
N TYR A 403 -0.96 -4.72 -13.04
CA TYR A 403 -1.85 -4.62 -14.20
C TYR A 403 -1.35 -3.58 -15.20
N TYR A 404 -1.05 -4.03 -16.43
CA TYR A 404 -0.53 -3.20 -17.51
C TYR A 404 -1.61 -3.03 -18.58
N LYS A 405 -2.15 -1.82 -18.67
CA LYS A 405 -3.22 -1.45 -19.60
C LYS A 405 -2.73 -0.43 -20.62
N PRO A 406 -2.48 -0.83 -21.88
CA PRO A 406 -2.16 0.14 -22.94
C PRO A 406 -3.30 1.13 -23.15
N GLY A 407 -2.97 2.39 -23.35
CA GLY A 407 -3.89 3.46 -23.71
C GLY A 407 -3.56 4.07 -25.07
N PRO A 408 -4.23 5.18 -25.43
CA PRO A 408 -4.08 5.81 -26.75
C PRO A 408 -2.67 6.32 -27.10
N ALA A 409 -1.84 6.64 -26.09
CA ALA A 409 -0.45 7.06 -26.29
C ALA A 409 0.53 5.88 -26.29
N SER A 410 0.10 4.71 -25.82
CA SER A 410 1.00 3.60 -25.53
C SER A 410 1.63 3.04 -26.79
N LYS A 411 2.97 3.01 -26.82
CA LYS A 411 3.69 2.17 -27.77
C LYS A 411 3.43 0.71 -27.41
N ASP A 412 3.22 -0.10 -28.43
CA ASP A 412 3.02 -1.53 -28.26
C ASP A 412 4.31 -2.17 -27.76
N ARG A 413 4.28 -2.65 -26.53
CA ARG A 413 5.40 -3.28 -25.83
C ARG A 413 4.96 -4.62 -25.28
N LYS A 414 5.55 -5.70 -25.79
CA LYS A 414 5.26 -7.06 -25.33
C LYS A 414 6.19 -7.43 -24.18
N TYR A 415 6.09 -6.69 -23.10
CA TYR A 415 6.80 -6.95 -21.85
C TYR A 415 6.17 -6.19 -20.67
N PHE A 416 6.37 -6.70 -19.47
CA PHE A 416 6.13 -6.00 -18.22
C PHE A 416 7.34 -5.14 -17.85
N LEU A 417 8.54 -5.64 -18.08
CA LEU A 417 9.80 -5.00 -17.74
C LEU A 417 10.79 -5.04 -18.92
N ASP A 418 11.33 -3.89 -19.28
CA ASP A 418 12.53 -3.76 -20.12
C ASP A 418 13.75 -3.71 -19.19
N ALA A 419 14.33 -4.91 -18.89
CA ALA A 419 15.38 -5.08 -17.91
C ALA A 419 16.74 -4.68 -18.49
N ASN A 420 17.44 -3.77 -17.80
CA ASN A 420 18.77 -3.31 -18.16
C ASN A 420 19.84 -3.93 -17.26
N GLY A 421 20.96 -4.36 -17.81
CA GLY A 421 22.16 -4.78 -17.07
C GLY A 421 23.24 -3.70 -17.12
N ILE A 422 23.32 -3.00 -18.24
CA ILE A 422 24.30 -1.96 -18.50
C ILE A 422 23.62 -0.59 -18.37
N TYR A 423 24.18 0.28 -17.53
CA TYR A 423 23.72 1.65 -17.45
C TYR A 423 24.20 2.45 -18.66
N THR A 424 23.26 2.90 -19.49
CA THR A 424 23.54 3.39 -20.85
C THR A 424 24.43 4.62 -20.88
N SER A 425 24.28 5.56 -19.94
CA SER A 425 25.01 6.84 -20.00
C SER A 425 26.51 6.72 -19.67
N SER A 426 26.87 5.82 -18.75
CA SER A 426 28.28 5.57 -18.37
C SER A 426 28.85 4.29 -18.97
N ASN A 427 28.01 3.47 -19.60
CA ASN A 427 28.36 2.12 -20.05
C ASN A 427 28.88 1.22 -18.91
N THR A 428 28.40 1.47 -17.67
CA THR A 428 28.74 0.66 -16.49
C THR A 428 27.87 -0.58 -16.44
N ASP A 429 28.49 -1.74 -16.38
CA ASP A 429 27.80 -3.03 -16.19
C ASP A 429 27.56 -3.28 -14.70
N TYR A 430 26.28 -3.21 -14.28
CA TYR A 430 25.79 -3.57 -12.94
C TYR A 430 25.21 -4.99 -12.91
N GLY A 431 25.12 -5.65 -14.07
CA GLY A 431 24.40 -6.89 -14.25
C GLY A 431 22.88 -6.72 -14.29
N TYR A 432 22.20 -7.72 -14.81
CA TYR A 432 20.74 -7.72 -14.84
C TYR A 432 20.12 -7.86 -13.46
N PRO A 433 18.89 -7.34 -13.25
CA PRO A 433 18.16 -7.52 -11.99
C PRO A 433 17.89 -8.99 -11.68
N LEU A 434 17.77 -9.30 -10.39
CA LEU A 434 17.17 -10.53 -9.89
C LEU A 434 15.67 -10.30 -9.72
N LEU A 435 14.86 -11.13 -10.38
CA LEU A 435 13.41 -10.92 -10.50
C LEU A 435 12.63 -12.14 -10.02
N TYR A 436 11.73 -11.95 -9.06
CA TYR A 436 10.57 -12.81 -8.90
C TYR A 436 9.40 -12.16 -9.64
N ILE A 437 8.85 -12.84 -10.65
CA ILE A 437 7.80 -12.27 -11.50
C ILE A 437 6.64 -13.26 -11.64
N ARG A 438 5.44 -12.87 -11.16
CA ARG A 438 4.26 -13.75 -11.16
C ARG A 438 2.95 -12.96 -11.13
N GLY A 439 1.94 -13.49 -11.83
CA GLY A 439 0.56 -13.00 -11.76
C GLY A 439 0.33 -11.64 -12.40
N ASN A 440 1.35 -11.04 -13.05
CA ASN A 440 1.17 -9.79 -13.77
C ASN A 440 0.30 -9.98 -15.00
N VAL A 441 -0.56 -9.03 -15.27
CA VAL A 441 -1.51 -9.05 -16.39
C VAL A 441 -1.18 -7.93 -17.36
N HIS A 442 -0.99 -8.26 -18.64
CA HIS A 442 -0.93 -7.31 -19.74
C HIS A 442 -2.21 -7.42 -20.56
N GLU A 443 -3.03 -6.37 -20.60
CA GLU A 443 -4.38 -6.44 -21.17
C GLU A 443 -4.37 -6.84 -22.66
N LYS A 444 -3.33 -6.45 -23.41
CA LYS A 444 -3.20 -6.73 -24.85
C LYS A 444 -2.48 -8.04 -25.17
N HIS A 445 -1.57 -8.51 -24.33
CA HIS A 445 -0.69 -9.65 -24.59
C HIS A 445 -0.96 -10.79 -23.62
N SER A 446 -1.85 -11.71 -24.00
CA SER A 446 -2.26 -12.83 -23.15
C SER A 446 -1.16 -13.89 -22.95
N ASP A 447 -0.24 -14.01 -23.88
CA ASP A 447 0.86 -14.98 -23.80
C ASP A 447 1.84 -14.64 -22.67
N ILE A 448 2.27 -13.38 -22.52
CA ILE A 448 3.11 -12.99 -21.39
C ILE A 448 2.32 -12.93 -20.07
N THR A 449 1.00 -12.76 -20.14
CA THR A 449 0.12 -12.90 -18.97
C THR A 449 0.08 -14.33 -18.48
N SER A 450 -0.01 -15.31 -19.39
CA SER A 450 -0.04 -16.74 -19.06
C SER A 450 1.31 -17.25 -18.55
N ASP A 451 2.41 -16.74 -19.10
CA ASP A 451 3.78 -17.04 -18.67
C ASP A 451 4.56 -15.73 -18.46
N ASN A 452 4.56 -15.25 -17.22
CA ASN A 452 5.19 -13.98 -16.88
C ASN A 452 6.72 -13.99 -17.11
N SER A 453 7.36 -15.16 -17.13
CA SER A 453 8.80 -15.27 -17.40
C SER A 453 9.17 -14.76 -18.81
N THR A 454 8.26 -14.88 -19.76
CA THR A 454 8.41 -14.39 -21.13
C THR A 454 8.11 -12.90 -21.28
N GLY A 455 7.59 -12.29 -20.22
CA GLY A 455 7.26 -10.85 -20.15
C GLY A 455 8.39 -9.95 -19.70
N VAL A 456 9.62 -10.43 -19.62
CA VAL A 456 10.82 -9.64 -19.38
C VAL A 456 11.59 -9.50 -20.69
N TYR A 457 11.82 -8.26 -21.13
CA TYR A 457 12.70 -7.96 -22.26
C TYR A 457 14.10 -7.62 -21.73
N TRP A 458 15.10 -8.44 -22.10
CA TRP A 458 16.48 -8.30 -21.66
C TRP A 458 17.21 -7.35 -22.64
N HIS A 459 17.26 -6.09 -22.25
CA HIS A 459 17.59 -4.96 -23.12
C HIS A 459 18.88 -5.13 -23.90
N ASP A 460 19.99 -5.46 -23.19
CA ASP A 460 21.34 -5.50 -23.80
C ASP A 460 21.48 -6.68 -24.77
N HIS A 461 20.69 -7.74 -24.59
CA HIS A 461 20.63 -8.91 -25.49
C HIS A 461 19.47 -8.83 -26.50
N LYS A 462 18.58 -7.85 -26.41
CA LYS A 462 17.44 -7.61 -27.31
C LYS A 462 16.53 -8.85 -27.46
N THR A 463 16.23 -9.52 -26.37
CA THR A 463 15.46 -10.78 -26.33
C THR A 463 14.58 -10.87 -25.10
N ASN A 464 13.50 -11.68 -25.19
CA ASN A 464 12.68 -12.06 -24.04
C ASN A 464 13.17 -13.36 -23.37
N THR A 465 14.19 -14.03 -23.94
CA THR A 465 14.81 -15.19 -23.31
C THR A 465 15.88 -14.70 -22.32
N PRO A 466 15.84 -15.10 -21.05
CA PRO A 466 16.83 -14.66 -20.08
C PRO A 466 18.23 -15.15 -20.50
N PRO A 467 19.24 -14.24 -20.58
CA PRO A 467 20.61 -14.63 -20.90
C PRO A 467 21.24 -15.49 -19.80
N ASP A 468 20.70 -15.41 -18.59
CA ASP A 468 21.06 -16.21 -17.43
C ASP A 468 19.76 -16.55 -16.67
N ALA A 469 19.39 -17.85 -16.66
CA ALA A 469 18.17 -18.33 -16.01
C ALA A 469 18.13 -18.03 -14.51
N SER A 470 19.28 -17.86 -13.84
CA SER A 470 19.36 -17.50 -12.42
C SER A 470 18.82 -16.10 -12.10
N LYS A 471 18.59 -15.26 -13.11
CA LYS A 471 17.99 -13.94 -12.94
C LYS A 471 16.49 -13.99 -12.68
N LEU A 472 15.83 -15.09 -13.04
CA LEU A 472 14.42 -15.35 -12.71
C LEU A 472 14.33 -16.28 -11.49
N LEU A 473 13.84 -15.74 -10.39
CA LEU A 473 13.78 -16.41 -9.11
C LEU A 473 12.48 -17.23 -8.99
N SER A 474 12.58 -18.38 -8.35
CA SER A 474 11.43 -19.28 -8.09
C SER A 474 10.66 -18.90 -6.83
N LYS A 475 11.22 -18.03 -5.98
CA LYS A 475 10.62 -17.60 -4.70
C LYS A 475 10.66 -16.09 -4.56
N VAL A 476 9.68 -15.57 -3.84
CA VAL A 476 9.64 -14.17 -3.40
C VAL A 476 10.91 -13.82 -2.62
N GLN A 477 11.42 -12.62 -2.84
CA GLN A 477 12.47 -12.03 -2.01
C GLN A 477 11.83 -11.47 -0.75
N PRO A 478 12.18 -11.96 0.46
CA PRO A 478 11.56 -11.50 1.69
C PRO A 478 11.91 -10.04 1.99
N LEU A 479 10.97 -9.33 2.62
CA LEU A 479 11.21 -8.05 3.24
C LEU A 479 11.16 -8.20 4.76
N TYR A 480 11.93 -7.35 5.45
CA TYR A 480 12.00 -7.37 6.89
C TYR A 480 11.81 -5.96 7.45
N GLY A 481 11.14 -5.85 8.60
CA GLY A 481 11.08 -4.62 9.38
C GLY A 481 12.44 -4.22 9.93
N PRO A 482 12.53 -3.04 10.58
CA PRO A 482 13.80 -2.51 11.08
C PRO A 482 14.54 -3.43 12.06
N GLU A 483 13.81 -4.22 12.84
CA GLU A 483 14.33 -5.16 13.84
C GLU A 483 14.22 -6.63 13.38
N GLY A 484 13.97 -6.85 12.09
CA GLY A 484 13.81 -8.19 11.50
C GLY A 484 12.39 -8.75 11.58
N GLU A 485 11.40 -7.91 11.86
CA GLU A 485 9.99 -8.30 11.88
C GLU A 485 9.52 -8.72 10.49
N ALA A 486 8.51 -9.59 10.44
CA ALA A 486 7.84 -9.94 9.22
C ALA A 486 7.12 -8.72 8.61
N VAL A 487 7.20 -8.58 7.29
CA VAL A 487 6.53 -7.53 6.54
C VAL A 487 5.36 -8.14 5.77
N TYR A 488 4.21 -7.50 5.84
CA TYR A 488 2.96 -7.98 5.25
C TYR A 488 2.43 -7.01 4.19
N THR A 489 1.66 -7.56 3.27
CA THR A 489 0.95 -6.78 2.25
C THR A 489 -0.32 -7.52 1.85
N THR A 490 -1.43 -6.83 1.73
CA THR A 490 -2.63 -7.36 1.07
C THR A 490 -2.31 -7.59 -0.40
N THR A 491 -2.51 -8.80 -0.89
CA THR A 491 -2.23 -9.18 -2.28
C THR A 491 -3.53 -9.51 -2.99
N HIS A 492 -3.88 -8.73 -4.00
CA HIS A 492 -5.05 -8.97 -4.86
C HIS A 492 -4.65 -9.68 -6.16
N PRO A 493 -5.56 -10.43 -6.80
CA PRO A 493 -5.44 -10.71 -8.23
C PRO A 493 -5.32 -9.39 -9.01
N ALA A 494 -4.46 -9.32 -10.04
CA ALA A 494 -4.12 -8.06 -10.72
C ALA A 494 -5.34 -7.24 -11.21
N ARG A 495 -6.39 -7.91 -11.70
CA ARG A 495 -7.63 -7.24 -12.14
C ARG A 495 -8.44 -6.68 -10.96
N VAL A 496 -8.45 -7.36 -9.82
CA VAL A 496 -9.09 -6.87 -8.60
C VAL A 496 -8.33 -5.66 -8.07
N ALA A 497 -6.99 -5.72 -8.01
CA ALA A 497 -6.15 -4.57 -7.66
C ALA A 497 -6.45 -3.34 -8.51
N PHE A 498 -6.56 -3.51 -9.84
CA PHE A 498 -6.92 -2.45 -10.76
C PHE A 498 -8.23 -1.75 -10.34
N GLU A 499 -9.31 -2.50 -10.11
CA GLU A 499 -10.59 -1.92 -9.71
C GLU A 499 -10.53 -1.27 -8.31
N ARG A 500 -9.76 -1.85 -7.37
CA ARG A 500 -9.58 -1.27 -6.04
C ARG A 500 -8.80 0.05 -6.10
N ILE A 501 -7.75 0.13 -6.91
CA ILE A 501 -7.00 1.37 -7.12
C ILE A 501 -7.89 2.45 -7.72
N LEU A 502 -8.72 2.11 -8.72
CA LEU A 502 -9.67 3.07 -9.31
C LEU A 502 -10.73 3.54 -8.31
N ALA A 503 -11.07 2.73 -7.31
CA ALA A 503 -12.05 3.10 -6.30
C ALA A 503 -11.43 3.91 -5.15
N TYR A 504 -10.23 3.54 -4.71
CA TYR A 504 -9.66 4.02 -3.43
C TYR A 504 -8.32 4.73 -3.54
N GLY A 505 -7.62 4.68 -4.68
CA GLY A 505 -6.30 5.32 -4.83
C GLY A 505 -6.33 6.83 -4.85
N GLY A 506 -5.16 7.44 -4.56
CA GLY A 506 -4.97 8.89 -4.46
C GLY A 506 -5.55 9.49 -3.18
N ALA A 507 -5.66 10.81 -3.14
CA ALA A 507 -6.31 11.53 -2.02
C ALA A 507 -7.84 11.35 -2.09
N SER A 508 -8.28 10.10 -1.95
CA SER A 508 -9.61 9.61 -2.28
C SER A 508 -10.68 9.93 -1.22
N LEU A 509 -10.32 10.49 -0.07
CA LEU A 509 -11.30 10.95 0.92
C LEU A 509 -12.21 12.05 0.33
N SER A 510 -11.63 12.94 -0.51
CA SER A 510 -12.37 13.85 -1.39
C SER A 510 -11.59 13.92 -2.70
N ARG A 511 -11.96 13.08 -3.68
CA ARG A 511 -11.20 12.96 -4.93
C ARG A 511 -11.44 14.18 -5.83
N ASP A 512 -10.37 14.75 -6.39
CA ASP A 512 -10.47 15.89 -7.30
C ASP A 512 -10.63 15.47 -8.77
N ALA A 513 -10.93 16.45 -9.64
CA ALA A 513 -11.16 16.23 -11.06
C ALA A 513 -9.93 15.64 -11.81
N VAL A 514 -8.71 15.80 -11.28
CA VAL A 514 -7.50 15.24 -11.91
C VAL A 514 -7.43 13.75 -11.68
N ASP A 515 -7.62 13.30 -10.44
CA ASP A 515 -7.64 11.87 -10.10
C ASP A 515 -8.87 11.18 -10.70
N GLU A 516 -10.04 11.81 -10.67
CA GLU A 516 -11.26 11.29 -11.32
C GLU A 516 -11.06 11.07 -12.83
N ARG A 517 -10.41 12.00 -13.51
CA ARG A 517 -10.06 11.89 -14.92
C ARG A 517 -9.10 10.71 -15.15
N ALA A 518 -8.02 10.64 -14.38
CA ALA A 518 -7.05 9.56 -14.48
C ALA A 518 -7.69 8.18 -14.29
N CYS A 519 -8.56 8.03 -13.29
CA CYS A 519 -9.31 6.80 -13.03
C CYS A 519 -10.29 6.48 -14.16
N THR A 520 -11.01 7.49 -14.68
CA THR A 520 -11.96 7.33 -15.81
C THR A 520 -11.24 6.93 -17.08
N ASP A 521 -10.12 7.57 -17.41
CA ASP A 521 -9.30 7.25 -18.57
C ASP A 521 -8.75 5.82 -18.47
N ALA A 522 -8.22 5.43 -17.31
CA ALA A 522 -7.76 4.07 -17.08
C ALA A 522 -8.88 3.04 -17.19
N ARG A 523 -10.06 3.30 -16.61
CA ARG A 523 -11.22 2.39 -16.71
C ARG A 523 -11.68 2.20 -18.15
N THR A 524 -11.81 3.29 -18.89
CA THR A 524 -12.37 3.27 -20.25
C THR A 524 -11.34 2.92 -21.32
N GLY A 525 -10.03 2.96 -21.03
CA GLY A 525 -8.96 2.78 -22.01
C GLY A 525 -8.85 3.95 -23.00
N LYS A 526 -9.28 5.15 -22.59
CA LYS A 526 -9.33 6.36 -23.42
C LYS A 526 -8.48 7.46 -22.79
N ALA A 527 -8.30 8.55 -23.50
CA ALA A 527 -7.73 9.79 -22.98
C ALA A 527 -8.77 10.90 -23.11
N THR A 528 -9.13 11.53 -22.00
CA THR A 528 -10.08 12.66 -21.97
C THR A 528 -9.52 13.82 -22.80
N PHE A 529 -8.22 14.08 -22.74
CA PHE A 529 -7.58 15.12 -23.55
C PHE A 529 -6.73 14.52 -24.66
N THR A 530 -6.98 14.95 -25.88
CA THR A 530 -6.24 14.51 -27.08
C THR A 530 -5.07 15.40 -27.44
N SER A 531 -4.98 16.62 -26.87
CA SER A 531 -3.89 17.58 -27.06
C SER A 531 -3.25 17.91 -25.71
N GLY A 532 -1.91 17.82 -25.65
CA GLY A 532 -1.14 18.15 -24.45
C GLY A 532 -0.79 19.64 -24.30
N GLY A 533 -1.08 20.44 -25.33
CA GLY A 533 -0.83 21.90 -25.33
C GLY A 533 0.44 22.32 -26.10
N ASN A 534 1.49 21.52 -26.15
CA ASN A 534 2.75 21.83 -26.86
C ASN A 534 3.32 20.60 -27.60
N GLY A 535 2.47 19.90 -28.37
CA GLY A 535 2.87 18.82 -29.26
C GLY A 535 2.56 17.41 -28.75
N SER A 536 2.47 17.17 -27.46
CA SER A 536 2.03 15.88 -26.89
C SER A 536 0.56 15.64 -27.14
N LYS A 537 0.15 14.36 -27.13
CA LYS A 537 -1.21 13.92 -27.49
C LYS A 537 -1.66 12.73 -26.65
N ASN A 538 -2.97 12.44 -26.75
CA ASN A 538 -3.55 11.18 -26.28
C ASN A 538 -3.35 10.93 -24.76
N GLY A 539 -3.55 11.95 -23.95
CA GLY A 539 -3.40 11.88 -22.49
C GLY A 539 -2.00 12.26 -21.97
N ILE A 540 -0.96 12.25 -22.84
CA ILE A 540 0.33 12.85 -22.49
C ILE A 540 0.19 14.37 -22.65
N ILE A 541 0.50 15.13 -21.61
CA ILE A 541 0.33 16.59 -21.57
C ILE A 541 1.68 17.32 -21.42
N ASP A 542 1.69 18.59 -21.79
CA ASP A 542 2.88 19.44 -21.76
C ASP A 542 2.77 20.56 -20.73
N THR A 543 1.57 20.90 -20.35
CA THR A 543 1.23 21.93 -19.35
C THR A 543 -0.09 21.59 -18.67
N GLN A 544 -0.23 21.87 -17.37
CA GLN A 544 -1.48 21.69 -16.65
C GLN A 544 -2.63 22.55 -17.21
N THR A 545 -2.31 23.66 -17.88
CA THR A 545 -3.33 24.52 -18.50
C THR A 545 -4.06 23.84 -19.64
N ALA A 546 -3.44 22.87 -20.32
CA ALA A 546 -4.08 22.10 -21.38
C ALA A 546 -5.24 21.22 -20.86
N VAL A 547 -5.27 20.96 -19.55
CA VAL A 547 -6.28 20.11 -18.90
C VAL A 547 -7.11 20.88 -17.85
N GLY A 548 -7.13 22.22 -17.94
CA GLY A 548 -7.95 23.07 -17.08
C GLY A 548 -7.23 23.65 -15.83
N GLY A 549 -5.98 23.26 -15.57
CA GLY A 549 -5.21 23.75 -14.43
C GLY A 549 -5.68 23.15 -13.10
N TRP A 550 -5.28 23.79 -12.01
CA TRP A 550 -5.63 23.34 -10.67
C TRP A 550 -7.12 23.44 -10.38
N PRO A 551 -7.74 22.36 -9.88
CA PRO A 551 -9.08 22.45 -9.32
C PRO A 551 -9.16 23.49 -8.20
N VAL A 552 -10.36 23.99 -7.96
CA VAL A 552 -10.66 24.77 -6.75
C VAL A 552 -10.85 23.76 -5.61
N TYR A 553 -10.21 24.02 -4.48
CA TYR A 553 -10.36 23.20 -3.27
C TYR A 553 -10.95 24.10 -2.18
N GLU A 554 -12.14 23.76 -1.73
CA GLU A 554 -12.90 24.56 -0.79
C GLU A 554 -13.48 23.68 0.32
N ALA A 555 -13.80 24.32 1.43
CA ALA A 555 -14.61 23.72 2.48
C ALA A 555 -15.81 24.60 2.76
N THR A 556 -16.96 23.99 2.97
CA THR A 556 -18.16 24.68 3.45
C THR A 556 -17.98 25.14 4.88
N LYS A 557 -18.79 26.13 5.29
CA LYS A 557 -18.78 26.56 6.69
C LYS A 557 -19.04 25.41 7.67
N ALA A 558 -19.91 24.48 7.32
CA ALA A 558 -20.23 23.33 8.18
C ALA A 558 -19.03 22.36 8.32
N GLU A 559 -18.22 22.20 7.28
CA GLU A 559 -16.99 21.39 7.34
C GLU A 559 -15.89 22.11 8.14
N LEU A 560 -15.76 23.44 7.98
CA LEU A 560 -14.85 24.25 8.80
C LEU A 560 -15.26 24.26 10.28
N ASP A 561 -16.55 24.25 10.59
CA ASP A 561 -17.01 24.19 11.97
C ASP A 561 -16.70 22.82 12.62
N LYS A 562 -16.55 21.74 11.81
CA LYS A 562 -16.22 20.38 12.29
C LYS A 562 -14.74 20.20 12.66
N VAL A 563 -13.84 21.04 12.24
CA VAL A 563 -12.41 20.95 12.65
C VAL A 563 -12.13 21.70 13.96
N LYS A 564 -13.17 22.22 14.62
CA LYS A 564 -13.01 22.90 15.90
C LYS A 564 -12.46 21.93 16.95
N ASP A 565 -11.28 22.23 17.43
CA ASP A 565 -10.53 21.53 18.46
C ASP A 565 -10.25 22.55 19.59
N THR A 566 -10.83 22.31 20.77
CA THR A 566 -10.82 23.32 21.84
C THR A 566 -9.54 23.30 22.65
N ASP A 567 -8.89 22.16 22.83
CA ASP A 567 -7.66 22.00 23.61
C ASP A 567 -6.40 21.83 22.77
N GLY A 568 -6.55 21.62 21.45
CA GLY A 568 -5.46 21.64 20.48
C GLY A 568 -4.66 20.34 20.42
N ASP A 569 -5.28 19.21 20.73
CA ASP A 569 -4.65 17.88 20.70
C ASP A 569 -4.76 17.16 19.36
N GLY A 570 -5.43 17.77 18.38
CA GLY A 570 -5.62 17.29 17.02
C GLY A 570 -6.89 16.47 16.80
N MET A 571 -7.69 16.28 17.83
CA MET A 571 -9.01 15.67 17.73
C MET A 571 -10.09 16.77 17.84
N PRO A 572 -11.06 16.84 16.92
CA PRO A 572 -12.10 17.86 17.01
C PRO A 572 -13.12 17.52 18.09
N ASP A 573 -13.70 18.57 18.71
CA ASP A 573 -14.68 18.51 19.80
C ASP A 573 -15.78 17.43 19.57
N TRP A 574 -16.29 17.29 18.33
CA TRP A 574 -17.35 16.33 18.02
C TRP A 574 -16.89 14.86 18.14
N PHE A 575 -15.62 14.58 17.77
CA PHE A 575 -15.06 13.23 17.88
C PHE A 575 -14.88 12.85 19.34
N GLU A 576 -14.35 13.75 20.14
CA GLU A 576 -14.15 13.55 21.57
C GLU A 576 -15.48 13.34 22.29
N GLU A 577 -16.52 14.16 22.00
CA GLU A 577 -17.89 13.98 22.53
C GLU A 577 -18.46 12.62 22.12
N GLN A 578 -18.27 12.18 20.88
CA GLN A 578 -18.78 10.90 20.38
C GLN A 578 -18.13 9.71 21.07
N PHE A 579 -16.86 9.79 21.40
CA PHE A 579 -16.06 8.68 21.93
C PHE A 579 -15.72 8.83 23.42
N GLY A 580 -16.40 9.72 24.13
CA GLY A 580 -16.30 9.87 25.58
C GLY A 580 -14.96 10.44 26.06
N LEU A 581 -14.25 11.16 25.19
CA LEU A 581 -13.04 11.91 25.51
C LEU A 581 -13.37 13.32 26.01
N LYS A 582 -12.37 14.08 26.42
CA LYS A 582 -12.59 15.38 27.03
C LYS A 582 -12.01 16.51 26.17
N LYS A 583 -12.83 17.25 25.47
CA LYS A 583 -12.50 18.42 24.65
C LYS A 583 -11.81 19.60 25.37
N SER A 584 -11.38 19.41 26.60
CA SER A 584 -10.64 20.41 27.39
C SER A 584 -9.42 19.80 28.07
N ASP A 585 -8.97 18.63 27.64
CA ASP A 585 -7.84 17.90 28.24
C ASP A 585 -6.91 17.33 27.15
N ALA A 586 -6.08 18.20 26.56
CA ALA A 586 -5.14 17.85 25.50
C ALA A 586 -4.21 16.66 25.80
N SER A 587 -4.23 16.11 27.02
CA SER A 587 -3.42 14.95 27.37
C SER A 587 -4.04 13.64 26.86
N ASP A 588 -5.34 13.62 26.57
CA ASP A 588 -6.01 12.39 26.13
C ASP A 588 -5.77 12.08 24.64
N GLY A 589 -5.32 13.04 23.82
CA GLY A 589 -4.87 12.78 22.45
C GLY A 589 -3.72 11.79 22.36
N ASN A 590 -2.81 11.81 23.30
CA ASN A 590 -1.71 10.86 23.40
C ASN A 590 -2.03 9.64 24.28
N ALA A 591 -3.20 9.59 24.93
CA ALA A 591 -3.67 8.38 25.60
C ALA A 591 -4.02 7.30 24.56
N ARG A 592 -4.24 6.07 25.02
CA ARG A 592 -4.51 4.90 24.16
C ARG A 592 -5.78 4.18 24.61
N THR A 593 -6.79 4.95 24.96
CA THR A 593 -8.02 4.41 25.54
C THR A 593 -9.03 3.92 24.51
N LEU A 594 -8.92 4.38 23.26
CA LEU A 594 -9.80 3.96 22.17
C LEU A 594 -9.32 2.68 21.46
N ASP A 595 -8.02 2.38 21.46
CA ASP A 595 -7.51 1.11 20.96
C ASP A 595 -7.54 0.06 22.09
N SER A 596 -8.36 -0.99 21.94
CA SER A 596 -8.49 -2.08 22.93
C SER A 596 -7.17 -2.78 23.24
N TYR A 597 -6.20 -2.74 22.34
CA TYR A 597 -4.88 -3.34 22.49
C TYR A 597 -3.82 -2.33 22.96
N GLY A 598 -4.18 -1.06 23.13
CA GLY A 598 -3.29 -0.01 23.61
C GLY A 598 -2.09 0.30 22.69
N ARG A 599 -2.19 -0.01 21.38
CA ARG A 599 -1.11 0.19 20.40
C ARG A 599 -1.08 1.62 19.89
N TYR A 600 -2.25 2.14 19.50
CA TYR A 600 -2.43 3.45 18.88
C TYR A 600 -2.90 4.50 19.89
N THR A 601 -2.42 5.73 19.71
CA THR A 601 -2.95 6.87 20.48
C THR A 601 -4.38 7.21 20.06
N ASN A 602 -5.14 7.91 20.90
CA ASN A 602 -6.49 8.36 20.56
C ASN A 602 -6.50 9.25 19.31
N LEU A 603 -5.48 10.10 19.15
CA LEU A 603 -5.28 10.87 17.93
C LEU A 603 -5.09 9.96 16.70
N GLU A 604 -4.29 8.90 16.77
CA GLU A 604 -4.13 7.96 15.66
C GLU A 604 -5.43 7.21 15.36
N MET A 605 -6.21 6.87 16.38
CA MET A 605 -7.55 6.30 16.20
C MET A 605 -8.50 7.29 15.51
N TYR A 606 -8.46 8.58 15.86
CA TYR A 606 -9.19 9.63 15.13
C TYR A 606 -8.76 9.71 13.65
N LEU A 607 -7.45 9.78 13.40
CA LEU A 607 -6.92 9.83 12.04
C LEU A 607 -7.35 8.63 11.19
N HIS A 608 -7.43 7.45 11.81
CA HIS A 608 -7.94 6.25 11.15
C HIS A 608 -9.46 6.31 10.97
N TYR A 609 -10.21 6.80 11.95
CA TYR A 609 -11.67 6.91 11.86
C TYR A 609 -12.13 7.67 10.62
N LEU A 610 -11.40 8.72 10.23
CA LEU A 610 -11.70 9.50 9.03
C LEU A 610 -11.64 8.67 7.74
N VAL A 611 -10.84 7.60 7.71
CA VAL A 611 -10.54 6.82 6.51
C VAL A 611 -10.84 5.33 6.64
N LYS A 612 -11.46 4.90 7.74
CA LYS A 612 -11.74 3.49 8.04
C LYS A 612 -12.51 2.75 6.94
N ASP A 613 -13.46 3.43 6.31
CA ASP A 613 -14.29 2.83 5.25
C ASP A 613 -13.48 2.67 3.94
N ILE A 614 -12.51 3.54 3.70
CA ILE A 614 -11.54 3.40 2.60
C ILE A 614 -10.67 2.17 2.86
N VAL A 615 -10.08 2.08 4.06
CA VAL A 615 -9.21 0.95 4.45
C VAL A 615 -9.96 -0.39 4.40
N GLU A 616 -11.20 -0.44 4.87
CA GLU A 616 -12.03 -1.64 4.77
C GLU A 616 -12.32 -2.01 3.31
N GLY A 617 -12.73 -1.03 2.50
CA GLY A 617 -13.12 -1.26 1.11
C GLY A 617 -11.95 -1.63 0.20
N GLN A 618 -10.78 -1.02 0.39
CA GLN A 618 -9.60 -1.26 -0.44
C GLN A 618 -9.05 -2.69 -0.29
N ASN A 619 -9.16 -3.30 0.88
CA ASN A 619 -8.62 -4.63 1.18
C ASN A 619 -9.53 -5.77 0.72
N GLN A 620 -10.78 -5.49 0.33
CA GLN A 620 -11.73 -6.53 -0.08
C GLN A 620 -11.26 -7.29 -1.33
N GLY A 621 -11.26 -8.62 -1.23
CA GLY A 621 -10.85 -9.53 -2.31
C GLY A 621 -9.34 -9.71 -2.43
N GLY A 622 -8.58 -9.22 -1.45
CA GLY A 622 -7.14 -9.49 -1.29
C GLY A 622 -6.87 -10.45 -0.14
N THR A 623 -5.69 -11.02 -0.14
CA THR A 623 -5.16 -11.86 0.96
C THR A 623 -4.02 -11.10 1.63
N TYR A 624 -4.10 -10.96 2.96
CA TYR A 624 -3.05 -10.31 3.74
C TYR A 624 -1.97 -11.34 4.08
N ASP A 625 -0.85 -11.28 3.37
CA ASP A 625 0.23 -12.26 3.44
C ASP A 625 1.57 -11.63 3.80
N GLU A 626 2.41 -12.43 4.46
CA GLU A 626 3.82 -12.11 4.66
C GLU A 626 4.56 -12.09 3.32
N ILE A 627 5.41 -11.10 3.11
CA ILE A 627 6.34 -11.05 1.97
C ILE A 627 7.56 -11.93 2.32
N SER A 628 7.45 -13.23 2.09
CA SER A 628 8.48 -14.21 2.48
C SER A 628 8.64 -15.32 1.43
#